data_dfc5313543b492ad42f148db96db2c8b
#
_entry.id   dfc5313543b492ad42f148db96db2c8b
#
_cell.length_a   1.000
_cell.length_b   1.000
_cell.length_c   1.000
_cell.angle_alpha   90.00
_cell.angle_beta   90.00
_cell.angle_gamma   90.00
#
_symmetry.space_group_name_H-M   'P 1'
#
loop_
_entity.id
_entity.type
_entity.pdbx_description
1 polymer ?
#
loop_
_entity_poly.entity_id
_entity_poly.type
_entity_poly.pdbx_seq_one_letter_code
_entity_poly.pdbx_strand_id
1 'polypeptide(L)'
;IQNGQGTIASAFKKTKNTQEGFLENCTEYFKSKNINFFEAKKFSSRGSFMLPIGKMNLPILVGEAGGFQDYLFGFGMRMSMLSGLVAAMRLNNENSKAKNLFKIINRKRKLSFVNRILYEQLNDKQMYFLAKKFSYSTEPLSILSESYKWSLKTVFRWLNYKNRYEVRHT
;
A
#
# COMPACT_ATOMS: atom_id res chain seq x y z
N ILE A 1 20.58 2.70 -1.86
CA ILE A 1 21.93 2.59 -1.27
C ILE A 1 22.44 3.99 -1.02
N GLN A 2 22.85 4.29 0.18
CA GLN A 2 23.45 5.56 0.56
C GLN A 2 24.73 5.30 1.37
N ASN A 3 25.84 5.94 0.99
CA ASN A 3 27.13 5.79 1.66
C ASN A 3 27.58 4.32 1.84
N GLY A 4 27.37 3.49 0.83
CA GLY A 4 27.70 2.06 0.89
C GLY A 4 26.75 1.22 1.73
N GLN A 5 25.75 1.81 2.38
CA GLN A 5 24.72 1.09 3.14
C GLN A 5 23.45 0.94 2.32
N GLY A 6 22.82 -0.20 2.43
CA GLY A 6 21.56 -0.50 1.73
C GLY A 6 20.71 -1.51 2.47
N THR A 7 19.46 -1.58 2.10
CA THR A 7 18.51 -2.56 2.63
C THR A 7 17.96 -3.39 1.47
N ILE A 8 18.03 -4.71 1.61
CA ILE A 8 17.28 -5.65 0.78
C ILE A 8 16.07 -6.08 1.59
N ALA A 9 14.89 -5.90 1.02
CA ALA A 9 13.64 -6.28 1.67
C ALA A 9 12.81 -7.13 0.72
N SER A 10 12.18 -8.17 1.28
CA SER A 10 11.14 -8.94 0.64
C SER A 10 9.85 -8.75 1.41
N ALA A 11 8.80 -8.30 0.73
CA ALA A 11 7.48 -8.10 1.31
C ALA A 11 6.50 -9.11 0.69
N PHE A 12 5.85 -9.89 1.53
CA PHE A 12 4.89 -10.90 1.08
C PHE A 12 3.74 -11.07 2.08
N LYS A 13 2.61 -11.56 1.59
CA LYS A 13 1.48 -11.94 2.44
C LYS A 13 1.73 -13.36 2.96
N LYS A 14 1.88 -13.50 4.29
CA LYS A 14 2.02 -14.84 4.90
C LYS A 14 0.70 -15.59 4.80
N THR A 15 0.70 -16.72 4.12
CA THR A 15 -0.40 -17.68 4.00
C THR A 15 0.07 -19.04 4.47
N LYS A 16 -0.84 -20.02 4.62
CA LYS A 16 -0.48 -21.40 4.98
C LYS A 16 0.52 -22.04 4.01
N ASN A 17 0.48 -21.62 2.73
CA ASN A 17 1.32 -22.16 1.65
C ASN A 17 2.45 -21.19 1.26
N THR A 18 2.81 -20.23 2.10
CA THR A 18 3.90 -19.30 1.79
C THR A 18 5.22 -20.05 1.88
N GLN A 19 5.94 -20.12 0.77
CA GLN A 19 7.29 -20.67 0.74
C GLN A 19 8.25 -19.74 1.49
N GLU A 20 9.20 -20.34 2.21
CA GLU A 20 10.31 -19.63 2.83
C GLU A 20 11.41 -19.39 1.76
N GLY A 21 12.33 -18.47 2.02
CA GLY A 21 13.49 -18.24 1.15
C GLY A 21 13.40 -17.03 0.23
N PHE A 22 12.35 -16.20 0.32
CA PHE A 22 12.26 -15.01 -0.53
C PHE A 22 13.43 -14.02 -0.34
N LEU A 23 13.91 -13.85 0.88
CA LEU A 23 15.03 -12.95 1.17
C LEU A 23 16.34 -13.52 0.66
N GLU A 24 16.51 -14.83 0.81
CA GLU A 24 17.65 -15.58 0.30
C GLU A 24 17.73 -15.47 -1.22
N ASN A 25 16.64 -15.73 -1.93
CA ASN A 25 16.56 -15.57 -3.39
C ASN A 25 16.89 -14.15 -3.86
N CYS A 26 16.39 -13.13 -3.16
CA CYS A 26 16.75 -11.73 -3.43
C CYS A 26 18.25 -11.49 -3.21
N THR A 27 18.81 -12.03 -2.14
CA THR A 27 20.22 -11.89 -1.81
C THR A 27 21.11 -12.54 -2.88
N GLU A 28 20.78 -13.75 -3.32
CA GLU A 28 21.47 -14.47 -4.38
C GLU A 28 21.42 -13.72 -5.72
N TYR A 29 20.25 -13.18 -6.06
CA TYR A 29 20.11 -12.35 -7.25
C TYR A 29 21.08 -11.16 -7.24
N PHE A 30 21.18 -10.43 -6.12
CA PHE A 30 22.12 -9.32 -6.02
C PHE A 30 23.57 -9.74 -6.02
N LYS A 31 23.91 -10.88 -5.39
CA LYS A 31 25.26 -11.47 -5.48
C LYS A 31 25.63 -11.82 -6.92
N SER A 32 24.69 -12.37 -7.71
CA SER A 32 24.91 -12.66 -9.13
C SER A 32 25.16 -11.41 -9.99
N LYS A 33 24.85 -10.23 -9.45
CA LYS A 33 25.14 -8.91 -10.04
C LYS A 33 26.42 -8.29 -9.47
N ASN A 34 27.29 -9.08 -8.82
CA ASN A 34 28.53 -8.64 -8.18
C ASN A 34 28.33 -7.63 -7.03
N ILE A 35 27.15 -7.64 -6.40
CA ILE A 35 26.87 -6.84 -5.22
C ILE A 35 27.08 -7.72 -3.99
N ASN A 36 28.19 -7.49 -3.27
CA ASN A 36 28.51 -8.22 -2.05
C ASN A 36 28.01 -7.48 -0.82
N PHE A 37 27.57 -8.24 0.18
CA PHE A 37 27.06 -7.72 1.44
C PHE A 37 28.04 -8.05 2.56
N PHE A 38 28.41 -7.03 3.32
CA PHE A 38 29.25 -7.16 4.51
C PHE A 38 28.44 -6.73 5.73
N GLU A 39 28.65 -7.38 6.86
CA GLU A 39 28.00 -7.04 8.14
C GLU A 39 26.46 -6.97 8.08
N ALA A 40 25.83 -7.82 7.29
CA ALA A 40 24.39 -7.81 7.10
C ALA A 40 23.66 -8.19 8.39
N LYS A 41 22.75 -7.31 8.85
CA LYS A 41 21.83 -7.57 9.97
C LYS A 41 20.45 -7.97 9.43
N LYS A 42 19.96 -9.13 9.84
CA LYS A 42 18.60 -9.58 9.51
C LYS A 42 17.59 -8.96 10.49
N PHE A 43 16.48 -8.46 9.97
CA PHE A 43 15.34 -8.04 10.76
C PHE A 43 14.05 -8.42 10.05
N SER A 44 12.96 -8.52 10.78
CA SER A 44 11.63 -8.72 10.22
C SER A 44 10.62 -7.83 10.93
N SER A 45 9.64 -7.35 10.19
CA SER A 45 8.52 -6.62 10.75
C SER A 45 7.21 -7.11 10.14
N ARG A 46 6.11 -6.94 10.86
CA ARG A 46 4.77 -7.23 10.37
C ARG A 46 4.01 -5.92 10.25
N GLY A 47 3.38 -5.71 9.09
CA GLY A 47 2.38 -4.67 8.88
C GLY A 47 0.98 -5.29 8.81
N SER A 48 -0.01 -4.56 9.27
CA SER A 48 -1.41 -4.92 9.11
C SER A 48 -2.18 -3.78 8.46
N PHE A 49 -3.22 -4.11 7.72
CA PHE A 49 -4.13 -3.11 7.18
C PHE A 49 -5.38 -3.04 8.06
N MET A 50 -5.71 -1.85 8.53
CA MET A 50 -6.98 -1.65 9.24
C MET A 50 -8.14 -1.66 8.23
N LEU A 51 -8.99 -2.64 8.35
CA LEU A 51 -10.23 -2.79 7.58
C LEU A 51 -11.42 -2.98 8.53
N PRO A 52 -12.62 -2.54 8.15
CA PRO A 52 -12.95 -1.78 6.94
C PRO A 52 -12.33 -0.38 6.94
N ILE A 53 -12.28 0.24 5.75
CA ILE A 53 -11.75 1.60 5.62
C ILE A 53 -12.60 2.55 6.45
N GLY A 54 -12.07 2.92 7.62
CA GLY A 54 -12.79 3.61 8.67
C GLY A 54 -13.28 5.00 8.28
N LYS A 55 -14.34 5.42 8.94
CA LYS A 55 -14.76 6.81 9.03
C LYS A 55 -13.91 7.48 10.11
N MET A 56 -13.68 8.79 10.00
CA MET A 56 -13.01 9.54 11.05
C MET A 56 -14.04 9.85 12.15
N ASN A 57 -14.23 8.92 13.06
CA ASN A 57 -15.11 9.03 14.23
C ASN A 57 -14.26 9.34 15.48
N LEU A 58 -14.90 9.57 16.60
CA LEU A 58 -14.24 9.66 17.90
C LEU A 58 -14.01 8.23 18.47
N PRO A 59 -12.83 7.95 19.07
CA PRO A 59 -11.66 8.83 19.12
C PRO A 59 -11.06 9.08 17.73
N ILE A 60 -10.45 10.28 17.52
CA ILE A 60 -9.83 10.62 16.23
C ILE A 60 -8.54 9.81 16.10
N LEU A 61 -8.57 8.78 15.26
CA LEU A 61 -7.39 8.00 14.91
C LEU A 61 -6.68 8.59 13.71
N VAL A 62 -5.36 8.68 13.77
CA VAL A 62 -4.50 9.20 12.71
C VAL A 62 -3.45 8.17 12.29
N GLY A 63 -2.84 8.37 11.15
CA GLY A 63 -1.79 7.49 10.65
C GLY A 63 -2.28 6.05 10.43
N GLU A 64 -1.41 5.11 10.65
CA GLU A 64 -1.69 3.68 10.46
C GLU A 64 -2.82 3.19 11.38
N ALA A 65 -2.87 3.67 12.62
CA ALA A 65 -3.93 3.35 13.57
C ALA A 65 -5.33 3.74 13.06
N GLY A 66 -5.43 4.79 12.25
CA GLY A 66 -6.65 5.21 11.54
C GLY A 66 -6.80 4.56 10.16
N GLY A 67 -5.92 3.64 9.79
CA GLY A 67 -5.88 3.02 8.46
C GLY A 67 -5.54 4.03 7.35
N PHE A 68 -4.77 5.09 7.66
CA PHE A 68 -4.35 6.10 6.68
C PHE A 68 -3.06 5.68 5.98
N GLN A 69 -3.18 4.69 5.11
CA GLN A 69 -2.09 4.14 4.32
C GLN A 69 -2.55 3.80 2.90
N ASP A 70 -1.61 3.62 2.01
CA ASP A 70 -1.85 3.03 0.70
C ASP A 70 -1.95 1.51 0.83
N TYR A 71 -3.10 0.96 0.47
CA TYR A 71 -3.35 -0.48 0.62
C TYR A 71 -2.61 -1.34 -0.40
N LEU A 72 -2.24 -0.77 -1.57
CA LEU A 72 -1.54 -1.54 -2.60
C LEU A 72 -0.09 -1.80 -2.22
N PHE A 73 0.64 -0.75 -1.81
CA PHE A 73 2.07 -0.82 -1.53
C PHE A 73 2.42 -0.75 -0.04
N GLY A 74 1.47 -0.46 0.83
CA GLY A 74 1.73 -0.27 2.26
C GLY A 74 2.40 1.06 2.60
N PHE A 75 2.56 1.98 1.65
CA PHE A 75 3.14 3.30 1.91
C PHE A 75 2.13 4.20 2.63
N GLY A 76 2.50 4.70 3.80
CA GLY A 76 1.58 5.44 4.66
C GLY A 76 2.01 6.85 5.02
N MET A 77 3.28 7.19 4.88
CA MET A 77 3.86 8.43 5.44
C MET A 77 3.07 9.68 5.06
N ARG A 78 2.84 9.91 3.77
CA ARG A 78 2.07 11.07 3.30
C ARG A 78 0.62 11.08 3.80
N MET A 79 -0.05 9.91 3.78
CA MET A 79 -1.43 9.81 4.26
C MET A 79 -1.52 9.97 5.76
N SER A 80 -0.54 9.46 6.51
CA SER A 80 -0.44 9.64 7.96
C SER A 80 -0.30 11.12 8.34
N MET A 81 0.61 11.84 7.69
CA MET A 81 0.79 13.28 7.91
C MET A 81 -0.48 14.08 7.59
N LEU A 82 -1.11 13.81 6.45
CA LEU A 82 -2.35 14.48 6.07
C LEU A 82 -3.51 14.15 7.02
N SER A 83 -3.57 12.94 7.57
CA SER A 83 -4.57 12.59 8.57
C SER A 83 -4.37 13.32 9.90
N GLY A 84 -3.11 13.53 10.30
CA GLY A 84 -2.76 14.39 11.44
C GLY A 84 -3.22 15.83 11.23
N LEU A 85 -2.99 16.38 10.03
CA LEU A 85 -3.48 17.72 9.67
C LEU A 85 -5.02 17.81 9.72
N VAL A 86 -5.74 16.79 9.23
CA VAL A 86 -7.21 16.74 9.36
C VAL A 86 -7.64 16.73 10.81
N ALA A 87 -6.94 15.98 11.68
CA ALA A 87 -7.22 15.96 13.12
C ALA A 87 -7.01 17.33 13.75
N ALA A 88 -5.88 17.98 13.46
CA ALA A 88 -5.57 19.32 13.95
C ALA A 88 -6.62 20.35 13.51
N MET A 89 -7.01 20.34 12.24
CA MET A 89 -8.07 21.21 11.72
C MET A 89 -9.41 21.00 12.46
N ARG A 90 -9.76 19.78 12.81
CA ARG A 90 -10.98 19.48 13.57
C ARG A 90 -10.90 20.03 15.00
N LEU A 91 -9.76 19.86 15.66
CA LEU A 91 -9.54 20.38 17.01
C LEU A 91 -9.59 21.92 17.05
N ASN A 92 -9.18 22.57 15.96
CA ASN A 92 -9.24 24.02 15.79
C ASN A 92 -10.58 24.51 15.22
N ASN A 93 -11.63 23.67 15.18
CA ASN A 93 -12.95 23.99 14.65
C ASN A 93 -12.98 24.38 13.14
N GLU A 94 -11.93 24.07 12.38
CA GLU A 94 -11.87 24.27 10.93
C GLU A 94 -12.57 23.13 10.16
N ASN A 95 -13.79 22.81 10.55
CA ASN A 95 -14.50 21.59 10.12
C ASN A 95 -14.69 21.48 8.61
N SER A 96 -14.89 22.59 7.91
CA SER A 96 -15.06 22.59 6.45
C SER A 96 -13.77 22.20 5.73
N LYS A 97 -12.63 22.77 6.14
CA LYS A 97 -11.31 22.44 5.60
C LYS A 97 -10.94 20.97 5.90
N ALA A 98 -11.16 20.55 7.15
CA ALA A 98 -10.94 19.16 7.57
C ALA A 98 -11.75 18.17 6.74
N LYS A 99 -13.04 18.44 6.50
CA LYS A 99 -13.92 17.60 5.69
C LYS A 99 -13.44 17.50 4.23
N ASN A 100 -13.00 18.60 3.64
CA ASN A 100 -12.50 18.62 2.27
C ASN A 100 -11.20 17.82 2.13
N LEU A 101 -10.24 18.04 3.03
CA LEU A 101 -8.97 17.29 3.02
C LEU A 101 -9.22 15.80 3.26
N PHE A 102 -10.06 15.45 4.24
CA PHE A 102 -10.44 14.06 4.50
C PHE A 102 -11.07 13.38 3.28
N LYS A 103 -11.94 14.07 2.54
CA LYS A 103 -12.54 13.55 1.31
C LYS A 103 -11.49 13.19 0.27
N ILE A 104 -10.46 14.02 0.11
CA ILE A 104 -9.34 13.79 -0.82
C ILE A 104 -8.55 12.54 -0.41
N ILE A 105 -8.16 12.44 0.88
CA ILE A 105 -7.43 11.30 1.41
C ILE A 105 -8.23 10.01 1.25
N ASN A 106 -9.50 10.05 1.66
CA ASN A 106 -10.38 8.88 1.64
C ASN A 106 -10.64 8.37 0.22
N ARG A 107 -10.71 9.27 -0.76
CA ARG A 107 -10.81 8.90 -2.17
C ARG A 107 -9.59 8.10 -2.64
N LYS A 108 -8.39 8.50 -2.24
CA LYS A 108 -7.14 7.77 -2.56
C LYS A 108 -7.06 6.43 -1.85
N ARG A 109 -7.43 6.37 -0.56
CA ARG A 109 -7.48 5.12 0.21
C ARG A 109 -8.39 4.08 -0.44
N LYS A 110 -9.61 4.47 -0.78
CA LYS A 110 -10.58 3.58 -1.44
C LYS A 110 -10.04 3.02 -2.75
N LEU A 111 -9.35 3.84 -3.52
CA LEU A 111 -8.79 3.43 -4.81
C LEU A 111 -7.61 2.49 -4.64
N SER A 112 -6.69 2.77 -3.71
CA SER A 112 -5.58 1.86 -3.40
C SER A 112 -6.07 0.52 -2.87
N PHE A 113 -7.17 0.50 -2.12
CA PHE A 113 -7.83 -0.73 -1.67
C PHE A 113 -8.38 -1.57 -2.84
N VAL A 114 -9.07 -0.93 -3.79
CA VAL A 114 -9.54 -1.62 -5.02
C VAL A 114 -8.35 -2.20 -5.79
N ASN A 115 -7.27 -1.42 -5.95
CA ASN A 115 -6.07 -1.85 -6.62
C ASN A 115 -5.41 -3.03 -5.90
N ARG A 116 -5.39 -3.03 -4.56
CA ARG A 116 -4.88 -4.15 -3.76
C ARG A 116 -5.65 -5.45 -4.04
N ILE A 117 -6.96 -5.39 -4.04
CA ILE A 117 -7.79 -6.58 -4.32
C ILE A 117 -7.53 -7.10 -5.73
N LEU A 118 -7.45 -6.20 -6.71
CA LEU A 118 -7.13 -6.58 -8.08
C LEU A 118 -5.76 -7.22 -8.19
N TYR A 119 -4.76 -6.65 -7.52
CA TYR A 119 -3.40 -7.18 -7.46
C TYR A 119 -3.38 -8.59 -6.85
N GLU A 120 -4.10 -8.83 -5.75
CA GLU A 120 -4.18 -10.15 -5.11
C GLU A 120 -4.92 -11.22 -5.94
N GLN A 121 -5.68 -10.81 -6.94
CA GLN A 121 -6.39 -11.71 -7.87
C GLN A 121 -5.55 -12.06 -9.10
N LEU A 122 -4.40 -11.44 -9.31
CA LEU A 122 -3.52 -11.74 -10.44
C LEU A 122 -2.90 -13.12 -10.26
N ASN A 123 -2.92 -13.91 -11.33
CA ASN A 123 -2.15 -15.16 -11.42
C ASN A 123 -0.72 -14.88 -11.91
N ASP A 124 0.14 -15.90 -11.87
CA ASP A 124 1.57 -15.75 -12.21
C ASP A 124 1.80 -15.20 -13.62
N LYS A 125 1.01 -15.62 -14.60
CA LYS A 125 1.10 -15.10 -15.97
C LYS A 125 0.78 -13.62 -16.02
N GLN A 126 -0.28 -13.18 -15.33
CA GLN A 126 -0.69 -11.78 -15.27
C GLN A 126 0.35 -10.94 -14.51
N MET A 127 0.92 -11.48 -13.44
CA MET A 127 2.02 -10.86 -12.70
C MET A 127 3.26 -10.69 -13.57
N TYR A 128 3.63 -11.71 -14.33
CA TYR A 128 4.73 -11.63 -15.29
C TYR A 128 4.51 -10.54 -16.35
N PHE A 129 3.30 -10.49 -16.94
CA PHE A 129 2.97 -9.43 -17.91
C PHE A 129 3.00 -8.03 -17.30
N LEU A 130 2.53 -7.89 -16.06
CA LEU A 130 2.58 -6.63 -15.34
C LEU A 130 4.04 -6.20 -15.11
N ALA A 131 4.88 -7.10 -14.60
CA ALA A 131 6.31 -6.85 -14.39
C ALA A 131 7.00 -6.46 -15.70
N LYS A 132 6.74 -7.21 -16.78
CA LYS A 132 7.26 -6.92 -18.11
C LYS A 132 6.83 -5.54 -18.61
N LYS A 133 5.58 -5.15 -18.42
CA LYS A 133 5.08 -3.82 -18.79
C LYS A 133 5.83 -2.71 -18.06
N PHE A 134 6.15 -2.90 -16.78
CA PHE A 134 6.96 -1.93 -16.03
C PHE A 134 8.41 -1.88 -16.51
N SER A 135 9.03 -3.03 -16.74
CA SER A 135 10.44 -3.13 -17.14
C SER A 135 10.73 -2.52 -18.51
N TYR A 136 9.77 -2.59 -19.44
CA TYR A 136 9.91 -2.03 -20.77
C TYR A 136 9.32 -0.62 -20.96
N SER A 137 8.73 -0.07 -19.91
CA SER A 137 8.18 1.29 -19.97
C SER A 137 9.27 2.32 -19.75
N THR A 138 9.31 3.32 -20.60
CA THR A 138 10.13 4.53 -20.40
C THR A 138 9.62 5.38 -19.25
N GLU A 139 8.32 5.26 -18.92
CA GLU A 139 7.65 6.02 -17.86
C GLU A 139 6.86 5.10 -16.92
N PRO A 140 7.51 4.25 -16.10
CA PRO A 140 6.80 3.31 -15.24
C PRO A 140 5.88 3.99 -14.22
N LEU A 141 6.20 5.22 -13.79
CA LEU A 141 5.36 6.00 -12.89
C LEU A 141 4.04 6.44 -13.52
N SER A 142 3.99 6.63 -14.85
CA SER A 142 2.74 6.96 -15.55
C SER A 142 1.75 5.79 -15.48
N ILE A 143 2.23 4.55 -15.62
CA ILE A 143 1.42 3.34 -15.49
C ILE A 143 0.78 3.27 -14.09
N LEU A 144 1.57 3.57 -13.03
CA LEU A 144 1.06 3.63 -11.67
C LEU A 144 0.04 4.75 -11.50
N SER A 145 0.31 5.95 -12.04
CA SER A 145 -0.59 7.08 -11.91
C SER A 145 -1.96 6.82 -12.54
N GLU A 146 -1.99 6.11 -13.66
CA GLU A 146 -3.23 5.69 -14.30
C GLU A 146 -4.06 4.76 -13.41
N SER A 147 -3.42 3.85 -12.68
CA SER A 147 -4.10 2.93 -11.76
C SER A 147 -4.76 3.67 -10.58
N TYR A 148 -4.35 4.91 -10.30
CA TYR A 148 -4.91 5.79 -9.25
C TYR A 148 -5.92 6.81 -9.79
N LYS A 149 -6.49 6.58 -10.98
CA LYS A 149 -7.59 7.38 -11.52
C LYS A 149 -8.94 6.69 -11.29
N TRP A 150 -9.92 7.46 -10.86
CA TRP A 150 -11.28 6.97 -10.74
C TRP A 150 -11.95 6.86 -12.12
N SER A 151 -12.58 5.73 -12.37
CA SER A 151 -13.43 5.45 -13.52
C SER A 151 -14.75 4.83 -13.05
N LEU A 152 -15.75 4.76 -13.89
CA LEU A 152 -17.01 4.05 -13.58
C LEU A 152 -16.74 2.61 -13.14
N LYS A 153 -15.79 1.93 -13.79
CA LYS A 153 -15.36 0.57 -13.45
C LYS A 153 -14.77 0.46 -12.05
N THR A 154 -13.94 1.43 -11.63
CA THR A 154 -13.37 1.43 -10.27
C THR A 154 -14.39 1.79 -9.20
N VAL A 155 -15.36 2.64 -9.50
CA VAL A 155 -16.49 2.92 -8.60
C VAL A 155 -17.31 1.65 -8.37
N PHE A 156 -17.69 0.94 -9.44
CA PHE A 156 -18.44 -0.31 -9.33
C PHE A 156 -17.68 -1.38 -8.54
N ARG A 157 -16.38 -1.53 -8.79
CA ARG A 157 -15.51 -2.43 -8.02
C ARG A 157 -15.46 -2.07 -6.55
N TRP A 158 -15.34 -0.78 -6.22
CA TRP A 158 -15.38 -0.33 -4.83
C TRP A 158 -16.69 -0.73 -4.14
N LEU A 159 -17.83 -0.51 -4.77
CA LEU A 159 -19.13 -0.87 -4.22
C LEU A 159 -19.25 -2.39 -3.96
N ASN A 160 -18.71 -3.20 -4.85
CA ASN A 160 -18.72 -4.66 -4.68
C ASN A 160 -17.73 -5.15 -3.61
N TYR A 161 -16.55 -4.55 -3.51
CA TYR A 161 -15.50 -5.04 -2.63
C TYR A 161 -15.65 -4.58 -1.20
N LYS A 162 -16.15 -3.36 -0.96
CA LYS A 162 -16.36 -2.84 0.40
C LYS A 162 -17.19 -3.80 1.25
N ASN A 163 -18.27 -4.37 0.70
CA ASN A 163 -19.17 -5.25 1.43
C ASN A 163 -18.59 -6.65 1.66
N ARG A 164 -17.72 -7.13 0.77
CA ARG A 164 -17.08 -8.45 0.91
C ARG A 164 -16.05 -8.49 2.02
N TYR A 165 -15.41 -7.37 2.33
CA TYR A 165 -14.41 -7.29 3.41
C TYR A 165 -15.01 -6.96 4.76
N GLU A 166 -16.17 -6.31 4.81
CA GLU A 166 -16.91 -6.09 6.06
C GLU A 166 -17.44 -7.41 6.66
N VAL A 167 -17.73 -8.41 5.83
CA VAL A 167 -18.31 -9.72 6.25
C VAL A 167 -17.25 -10.72 6.72
N ARG A 168 -15.97 -10.54 6.42
CA ARG A 168 -14.91 -11.52 6.75
C ARG A 168 -14.19 -11.27 8.07
N HIS A 169 -14.56 -10.22 8.80
CA HIS A 169 -13.92 -9.82 10.06
C HIS A 169 -14.92 -9.67 11.22
N THR A 170 -16.15 -10.14 11.05
CA THR A 170 -17.08 -10.51 12.14
C THR A 170 -17.01 -12.03 12.33
#